data_a94a60b257468b2fca8de55810b06b10
#
_entry.id   a94a60b257468b2fca8de55810b06b10
#
_cell.length_a   1.000
_cell.length_b   1.000
_cell.length_c   1.000
_cell.angle_alpha   90.00
_cell.angle_beta   90.00
_cell.angle_gamma   90.00
#
_symmetry.space_group_name_H-M   'P 1'
#
loop_
_entity.id
_entity.type
_entity.pdbx_description
1 polymer ?
#
loop_
_entity_poly.entity_id
_entity_poly.type
_entity_poly.pdbx_seq_one_letter_code
_entity_poly.pdbx_strand_id
1 'polypeptide(L)'
;MDRVRRMIGCEHRAVKPYTGKGIYAAILDSGVAAHPDLRGRIVAFKDFVSNRRTAYDDNGHGTHVSGILAGNGAASKGKYRGIAPECMLVCGKVLDKEGGGSLKNLTKGLIWISDIMKSVPIRILNISIEMESEDGIDPEDWKQFQKYIRYLWDSNIMIIAAAGNKGPNPMTLSPIGECGGCVCVGCHDGDYKPKHGRLCNEYSSRGPGKDTSAVSNPLKKPDIVAPGTDIVSCSSHFRTTPYISKSGTSMSAPIVSGACALCLQKYPQLTNRELRRLLLSSAMDLGQSWGVQGAGMLRIDSLLAQGYF
;
A
#
# COMPACT_ATOMS: atom_id res chain seq x y z
N MET A 1 -9.15 4.60 -11.35
CA MET A 1 -7.75 5.12 -11.32
C MET A 1 -7.59 6.50 -11.96
N ASP A 2 -8.28 6.82 -13.03
CA ASP A 2 -8.11 8.12 -13.73
C ASP A 2 -8.29 9.35 -12.80
N ARG A 3 -9.38 9.40 -12.00
CA ARG A 3 -9.60 10.44 -10.97
C ARG A 3 -8.42 10.51 -9.98
N VAL A 4 -7.99 9.37 -9.47
CA VAL A 4 -6.91 9.29 -8.48
C VAL A 4 -5.62 9.86 -9.05
N ARG A 5 -5.22 9.43 -10.24
CA ARG A 5 -3.99 9.87 -10.91
C ARG A 5 -3.95 11.39 -11.09
N ARG A 6 -5.08 12.00 -11.48
CA ARG A 6 -5.19 13.48 -11.56
C ARG A 6 -5.06 14.14 -10.19
N MET A 7 -5.76 13.63 -9.17
CA MET A 7 -5.77 14.19 -7.81
C MET A 7 -4.36 14.23 -7.18
N ILE A 8 -3.56 13.19 -7.37
CA ILE A 8 -2.22 13.11 -6.78
C ILE A 8 -1.10 13.60 -7.71
N GLY A 9 -1.44 14.23 -8.83
CA GLY A 9 -0.47 14.86 -9.74
C GLY A 9 0.26 13.92 -10.70
N CYS A 10 -0.23 12.67 -10.95
CA CYS A 10 0.41 11.75 -11.90
C CYS A 10 0.46 12.25 -13.35
N GLU A 11 -0.44 13.16 -13.73
CA GLU A 11 -0.50 13.69 -15.10
C GLU A 11 0.44 14.89 -15.33
N HIS A 12 1.13 15.32 -14.28
CA HIS A 12 2.11 16.39 -14.40
C HIS A 12 3.30 15.98 -15.27
N ARG A 13 3.85 16.93 -16.07
CA ARG A 13 4.95 16.68 -17.01
C ARG A 13 6.20 16.06 -16.35
N ALA A 14 6.49 16.44 -15.11
CA ALA A 14 7.63 15.91 -14.36
C ALA A 14 7.47 14.45 -13.93
N VAL A 15 6.24 13.90 -13.93
CA VAL A 15 5.92 12.53 -13.54
C VAL A 15 5.87 11.58 -14.73
N LYS A 16 5.42 12.07 -15.89
CA LYS A 16 5.19 11.26 -17.11
C LYS A 16 6.36 10.35 -17.52
N PRO A 17 7.65 10.73 -17.38
CA PRO A 17 8.77 9.85 -17.75
C PRO A 17 8.93 8.61 -16.87
N TYR A 18 8.33 8.61 -15.67
CA TYR A 18 8.52 7.56 -14.68
C TYR A 18 7.32 6.61 -14.66
N THR A 19 7.60 5.32 -14.69
CA THR A 19 6.63 4.24 -14.81
C THR A 19 6.84 3.13 -13.77
N GLY A 20 7.86 3.27 -12.91
CA GLY A 20 8.31 2.25 -11.98
C GLY A 20 9.20 1.18 -12.63
N LYS A 21 9.70 1.42 -13.86
CA LYS A 21 10.57 0.49 -14.58
C LYS A 21 11.84 0.21 -13.79
N GLY A 22 12.19 -1.08 -13.67
CA GLY A 22 13.36 -1.53 -12.91
C GLY A 22 13.15 -1.62 -11.41
N ILE A 23 11.96 -1.26 -10.89
CA ILE A 23 11.63 -1.35 -9.47
C ILE A 23 10.80 -2.61 -9.21
N TYR A 24 11.09 -3.26 -8.07
CA TYR A 24 10.40 -4.46 -7.60
C TYR A 24 9.67 -4.17 -6.31
N ALA A 25 8.37 -4.46 -6.28
CA ALA A 25 7.52 -4.34 -5.12
C ALA A 25 6.97 -5.70 -4.69
N ALA A 26 7.09 -6.01 -3.41
CA ALA A 26 6.41 -7.16 -2.82
C ALA A 26 5.00 -6.75 -2.36
N ILE A 27 4.05 -7.67 -2.46
CA ILE A 27 2.67 -7.54 -1.98
C ILE A 27 2.35 -8.80 -1.18
N LEU A 28 1.97 -8.63 0.09
CA LEU A 28 1.39 -9.69 0.92
C LEU A 28 -0.10 -9.43 1.03
N ASP A 29 -0.92 -10.34 0.44
CA ASP A 29 -2.36 -10.16 0.31
C ASP A 29 -3.07 -11.50 0.02
N SER A 30 -4.28 -11.48 -0.58
CA SER A 30 -5.06 -12.67 -0.93
C SER A 30 -4.54 -13.44 -2.15
N GLY A 31 -3.46 -12.99 -2.77
CA GLY A 31 -2.91 -13.56 -4.00
C GLY A 31 -2.93 -12.60 -5.17
N VAL A 32 -2.76 -13.12 -6.39
CA VAL A 32 -2.81 -12.34 -7.63
C VAL A 32 -3.30 -13.21 -8.78
N ALA A 33 -4.31 -12.74 -9.53
CA ALA A 33 -4.80 -13.39 -10.74
C ALA A 33 -3.98 -12.98 -11.97
N ALA A 34 -4.02 -13.82 -13.02
CA ALA A 34 -3.33 -13.58 -14.29
C ALA A 34 -4.06 -12.52 -15.16
N HIS A 35 -4.37 -11.37 -14.57
CA HIS A 35 -5.07 -10.28 -15.23
C HIS A 35 -4.23 -9.72 -16.40
N PRO A 36 -4.84 -9.36 -17.55
CA PRO A 36 -4.11 -8.79 -18.71
C PRO A 36 -3.22 -7.61 -18.37
N ASP A 37 -3.67 -6.73 -17.46
CA ASP A 37 -2.91 -5.55 -17.02
C ASP A 37 -1.65 -5.89 -16.21
N LEU A 38 -1.57 -7.09 -15.66
CA LEU A 38 -0.44 -7.57 -14.84
C LEU A 38 0.46 -8.55 -15.62
N ARG A 39 0.16 -8.77 -16.90
CA ARG A 39 0.91 -9.71 -17.75
C ARG A 39 2.39 -9.33 -17.80
N GLY A 40 3.25 -10.30 -17.48
CA GLY A 40 4.70 -10.12 -17.44
C GLY A 40 5.23 -9.28 -16.27
N ARG A 41 4.37 -8.94 -15.27
CA ARG A 41 4.78 -8.19 -14.08
C ARG A 41 5.08 -9.07 -12.87
N ILE A 42 4.41 -10.22 -12.75
CA ILE A 42 4.56 -11.11 -11.60
C ILE A 42 5.83 -11.95 -11.81
N VAL A 43 6.88 -11.68 -11.02
CA VAL A 43 8.18 -12.35 -11.12
C VAL A 43 8.32 -13.51 -10.13
N ALA A 44 7.57 -13.47 -9.03
CA ALA A 44 7.51 -14.56 -8.05
C ALA A 44 6.14 -14.59 -7.38
N PHE A 45 5.72 -15.79 -7.02
CA PHE A 45 4.50 -16.04 -6.27
C PHE A 45 4.73 -17.14 -5.24
N LYS A 46 4.17 -16.98 -4.04
CA LYS A 46 4.14 -18.01 -3.02
C LYS A 46 2.83 -17.99 -2.23
N ASP A 47 2.24 -19.16 -2.05
CA ASP A 47 0.99 -19.36 -1.30
C ASP A 47 1.30 -19.95 0.09
N PHE A 48 0.94 -19.21 1.14
CA PHE A 48 1.11 -19.60 2.54
C PHE A 48 -0.17 -20.15 3.17
N VAL A 49 -1.26 -20.19 2.41
CA VAL A 49 -2.58 -20.66 2.86
C VAL A 49 -2.80 -22.11 2.44
N SER A 50 -2.67 -22.38 1.13
CA SER A 50 -2.98 -23.70 0.53
C SER A 50 -1.77 -24.35 -0.15
N ASN A 51 -0.61 -23.69 -0.13
CA ASN A 51 0.66 -24.15 -0.72
C ASN A 51 0.57 -24.48 -2.23
N ARG A 52 -0.30 -23.79 -2.99
CA ARG A 52 -0.37 -23.95 -4.45
C ARG A 52 0.83 -23.25 -5.12
N ARG A 53 1.32 -23.84 -6.21
CA ARG A 53 2.53 -23.35 -6.90
C ARG A 53 2.25 -22.26 -7.94
N THR A 54 1.06 -22.26 -8.54
CA THR A 54 0.66 -21.28 -9.57
C THR A 54 -0.04 -20.09 -8.95
N ALA A 55 0.24 -18.90 -9.46
CA ALA A 55 -0.41 -17.68 -8.99
C ALA A 55 -1.93 -17.73 -9.23
N TYR A 56 -2.68 -17.37 -8.20
CA TYR A 56 -4.14 -17.26 -8.21
C TYR A 56 -4.60 -16.29 -7.11
N ASP A 57 -5.86 -15.88 -7.22
CA ASP A 57 -6.53 -15.05 -6.23
C ASP A 57 -8.01 -15.41 -6.20
N ASP A 58 -8.43 -16.11 -5.16
CA ASP A 58 -9.78 -16.59 -4.95
C ASP A 58 -10.66 -15.62 -4.14
N ASN A 59 -10.08 -14.54 -3.62
CA ASN A 59 -10.77 -13.42 -2.97
C ASN A 59 -10.90 -12.20 -3.90
N GLY A 60 -9.82 -11.87 -4.63
CA GLY A 60 -9.75 -10.75 -5.56
C GLY A 60 -9.19 -9.44 -4.96
N HIS A 61 -8.91 -9.37 -3.66
CA HIS A 61 -8.38 -8.17 -3.02
C HIS A 61 -6.94 -7.91 -3.47
N GLY A 62 -6.06 -8.91 -3.43
CA GLY A 62 -4.67 -8.78 -3.84
C GLY A 62 -4.49 -8.45 -5.32
N THR A 63 -5.37 -8.98 -6.20
CA THR A 63 -5.40 -8.60 -7.63
C THR A 63 -5.75 -7.14 -7.81
N HIS A 64 -6.71 -6.63 -7.04
CA HIS A 64 -7.11 -5.23 -7.06
C HIS A 64 -5.97 -4.32 -6.58
N VAL A 65 -5.34 -4.64 -5.46
CA VAL A 65 -4.16 -3.96 -4.90
C VAL A 65 -3.00 -3.95 -5.91
N SER A 66 -2.70 -5.10 -6.52
CA SER A 66 -1.67 -5.23 -7.56
C SER A 66 -1.95 -4.35 -8.78
N GLY A 67 -3.21 -4.25 -9.19
CA GLY A 67 -3.65 -3.39 -10.28
C GLY A 67 -3.50 -1.90 -9.99
N ILE A 68 -3.76 -1.46 -8.74
CA ILE A 68 -3.54 -0.08 -8.30
C ILE A 68 -2.05 0.27 -8.37
N LEU A 69 -1.19 -0.60 -7.88
CA LEU A 69 0.25 -0.38 -7.89
C LEU A 69 0.81 -0.43 -9.33
N ALA A 70 0.60 -1.54 -10.06
CA ALA A 70 1.37 -1.88 -11.25
C ALA A 70 0.55 -2.24 -12.50
N GLY A 71 -0.78 -2.12 -12.48
CA GLY A 71 -1.61 -2.39 -13.66
C GLY A 71 -1.26 -1.46 -14.84
N ASN A 72 -1.01 -2.01 -16.03
CA ASN A 72 -0.70 -1.19 -17.21
C ASN A 72 -1.93 -0.63 -17.92
N GLY A 73 -3.14 -1.04 -17.54
CA GLY A 73 -4.40 -0.60 -18.13
C GLY A 73 -4.71 -1.19 -19.51
N ALA A 74 -4.03 -2.26 -19.92
CA ALA A 74 -4.18 -2.86 -21.26
C ALA A 74 -5.64 -3.21 -21.57
N ALA A 75 -6.36 -3.82 -20.63
CA ALA A 75 -7.77 -4.19 -20.82
C ALA A 75 -8.73 -2.98 -20.88
N SER A 76 -8.27 -1.77 -20.53
CA SER A 76 -9.08 -0.53 -20.53
C SER A 76 -8.53 0.56 -21.45
N LYS A 77 -7.62 0.22 -22.37
CA LYS A 77 -6.93 1.19 -23.23
C LYS A 77 -6.28 2.33 -22.42
N GLY A 78 -5.72 1.99 -21.24
CA GLY A 78 -5.02 2.92 -20.34
C GLY A 78 -5.90 3.63 -19.31
N LYS A 79 -7.24 3.55 -19.39
CA LYS A 79 -8.17 4.28 -18.51
C LYS A 79 -7.97 3.94 -17.01
N TYR A 80 -7.77 2.67 -16.71
CA TYR A 80 -7.59 2.21 -15.32
C TYR A 80 -6.15 1.82 -14.98
N ARG A 81 -5.18 2.43 -15.67
CA ARG A 81 -3.76 2.23 -15.42
C ARG A 81 -3.41 2.56 -13.96
N GLY A 82 -2.62 1.70 -13.32
CA GLY A 82 -2.06 1.89 -11.99
C GLY A 82 -1.05 3.06 -11.92
N ILE A 83 -0.43 3.21 -10.76
CA ILE A 83 0.50 4.32 -10.49
C ILE A 83 1.87 4.06 -11.15
N ALA A 84 2.42 2.84 -11.00
CA ALA A 84 3.73 2.43 -11.50
C ALA A 84 3.60 1.24 -12.48
N PRO A 85 3.09 1.45 -13.71
CA PRO A 85 2.66 0.38 -14.61
C PRO A 85 3.77 -0.51 -15.15
N GLU A 86 5.04 -0.20 -14.92
CA GLU A 86 6.19 -1.04 -15.27
C GLU A 86 6.91 -1.61 -14.05
N CYS A 87 6.39 -1.40 -12.83
CA CYS A 87 6.90 -2.02 -11.62
C CYS A 87 6.70 -3.54 -11.66
N MET A 88 7.71 -4.30 -11.24
CA MET A 88 7.67 -5.76 -11.14
C MET A 88 7.12 -6.17 -9.77
N LEU A 89 6.39 -7.27 -9.70
CA LEU A 89 5.66 -7.72 -8.51
C LEU A 89 6.17 -9.06 -8.00
N VAL A 90 6.35 -9.14 -6.69
CA VAL A 90 6.56 -10.36 -5.91
C VAL A 90 5.34 -10.54 -5.01
N CYS A 91 4.51 -11.56 -5.26
CA CYS A 91 3.21 -11.69 -4.62
C CYS A 91 3.19 -12.89 -3.65
N GLY A 92 2.89 -12.63 -2.37
CA GLY A 92 2.66 -13.65 -1.35
C GLY A 92 1.18 -13.71 -0.98
N LYS A 93 0.56 -14.89 -1.15
CA LYS A 93 -0.80 -15.12 -0.67
C LYS A 93 -0.76 -15.52 0.80
N VAL A 94 -1.25 -14.63 1.66
CA VAL A 94 -1.32 -14.80 3.13
C VAL A 94 -2.76 -14.74 3.65
N LEU A 95 -3.71 -14.29 2.83
CA LEU A 95 -5.14 -14.27 3.11
C LEU A 95 -5.86 -15.37 2.32
N ASP A 96 -6.88 -15.96 2.93
CA ASP A 96 -7.75 -16.97 2.32
C ASP A 96 -8.81 -16.37 1.37
N LYS A 97 -9.73 -17.20 0.91
CA LYS A 97 -10.80 -16.80 -0.02
C LYS A 97 -11.85 -15.87 0.61
N GLU A 98 -12.01 -15.90 1.92
CA GLU A 98 -12.87 -15.01 2.69
C GLU A 98 -12.19 -13.67 3.03
N GLY A 99 -10.86 -13.55 2.80
CA GLY A 99 -10.05 -12.40 3.17
C GLY A 99 -9.51 -12.49 4.59
N GLY A 100 -9.73 -13.62 5.27
CA GLY A 100 -9.15 -13.92 6.58
C GLY A 100 -7.69 -14.30 6.46
N GLY A 101 -6.91 -14.06 7.51
CA GLY A 101 -5.51 -14.43 7.55
C GLY A 101 -5.00 -14.58 8.98
N SER A 102 -3.90 -15.27 9.15
CA SER A 102 -3.23 -15.40 10.42
C SER A 102 -1.92 -14.61 10.45
N LEU A 103 -1.56 -14.10 11.62
CA LEU A 103 -0.26 -13.45 11.83
C LEU A 103 0.89 -14.40 11.46
N LYS A 104 0.72 -15.72 11.70
CA LYS A 104 1.70 -16.75 11.31
C LYS A 104 1.92 -16.79 9.80
N ASN A 105 0.87 -16.74 8.99
CA ASN A 105 0.99 -16.73 7.53
C ASN A 105 1.62 -15.43 7.04
N LEU A 106 1.25 -14.30 7.64
CA LEU A 106 1.85 -13.00 7.33
C LEU A 106 3.35 -13.00 7.66
N THR A 107 3.74 -13.52 8.84
CA THR A 107 5.15 -13.66 9.25
C THR A 107 5.93 -14.58 8.32
N LYS A 108 5.36 -15.72 7.89
CA LYS A 108 5.98 -16.59 6.86
C LYS A 108 6.19 -15.83 5.54
N GLY A 109 5.25 -14.96 5.18
CA GLY A 109 5.39 -14.07 4.02
C GLY A 109 6.58 -13.12 4.16
N LEU A 110 6.76 -12.48 5.32
CA LEU A 110 7.91 -11.61 5.59
C LEU A 110 9.25 -12.37 5.55
N ILE A 111 9.28 -13.59 6.11
CA ILE A 111 10.46 -14.47 6.06
C ILE A 111 10.81 -14.79 4.60
N TRP A 112 9.82 -15.17 3.79
CA TRP A 112 10.04 -15.44 2.37
C TRP A 112 10.56 -14.22 1.62
N ILE A 113 10.04 -13.01 1.90
CA ILE A 113 10.56 -11.77 1.30
C ILE A 113 12.02 -11.57 1.70
N SER A 114 12.38 -11.82 2.97
CA SER A 114 13.77 -11.71 3.45
C SER A 114 14.73 -12.68 2.76
N ASP A 115 14.22 -13.79 2.27
CA ASP A 115 15.03 -14.77 1.52
C ASP A 115 15.12 -14.40 0.03
N ILE A 116 13.99 -14.09 -0.61
CA ILE A 116 13.96 -13.83 -2.05
C ILE A 116 14.63 -12.49 -2.42
N MET A 117 14.68 -11.51 -1.51
CA MET A 117 15.36 -10.24 -1.75
C MET A 117 16.87 -10.37 -2.02
N LYS A 118 17.46 -11.52 -1.71
CA LYS A 118 18.86 -11.84 -2.02
C LYS A 118 19.09 -12.05 -3.53
N SER A 119 18.03 -12.40 -4.27
CA SER A 119 18.06 -12.63 -5.73
C SER A 119 17.17 -11.68 -6.53
N VAL A 120 16.14 -11.11 -5.92
CA VAL A 120 15.23 -10.14 -6.52
C VAL A 120 15.38 -8.81 -5.77
N PRO A 121 15.75 -7.71 -6.43
CA PRO A 121 16.05 -6.44 -5.77
C PRO A 121 14.78 -5.71 -5.32
N ILE A 122 14.07 -6.29 -4.35
CA ILE A 122 12.83 -5.74 -3.78
C ILE A 122 13.18 -4.46 -3.01
N ARG A 123 12.47 -3.37 -3.29
CA ARG A 123 12.65 -2.08 -2.63
C ARG A 123 11.39 -1.61 -1.87
N ILE A 124 10.25 -2.21 -2.15
CA ILE A 124 8.95 -1.83 -1.58
C ILE A 124 8.23 -3.09 -1.12
N LEU A 125 7.58 -3.01 0.04
CA LEU A 125 6.65 -4.02 0.55
C LEU A 125 5.32 -3.34 0.85
N ASN A 126 4.25 -3.78 0.19
CA ASN A 126 2.88 -3.33 0.44
C ASN A 126 2.12 -4.37 1.27
N ILE A 127 1.54 -3.93 2.39
CA ILE A 127 0.69 -4.73 3.28
C ILE A 127 -0.65 -4.01 3.39
N SER A 128 -1.60 -4.38 2.52
CA SER A 128 -2.96 -3.82 2.51
C SER A 128 -3.92 -4.65 3.36
N ILE A 129 -3.45 -5.07 4.55
CA ILE A 129 -4.16 -5.96 5.48
C ILE A 129 -4.50 -5.17 6.73
N GLU A 130 -5.73 -5.30 7.19
CA GLU A 130 -6.18 -4.80 8.48
C GLU A 130 -6.13 -5.94 9.50
N MET A 131 -5.56 -5.66 10.66
CA MET A 131 -5.63 -6.52 11.83
C MET A 131 -6.51 -5.84 12.88
N GLU A 132 -7.46 -6.58 13.44
CA GLU A 132 -8.48 -5.97 14.29
C GLU A 132 -7.95 -5.49 15.64
N SER A 133 -7.15 -6.31 16.30
CA SER A 133 -6.46 -5.98 17.54
C SER A 133 -5.29 -6.94 17.76
N GLU A 134 -4.48 -6.67 18.77
CA GLU A 134 -3.45 -7.62 19.25
C GLU A 134 -4.03 -8.62 20.26
N ASP A 135 -5.28 -8.44 20.68
CA ASP A 135 -5.92 -9.30 21.68
C ASP A 135 -6.05 -10.74 21.17
N GLY A 136 -5.62 -11.69 21.98
CA GLY A 136 -5.62 -13.12 21.61
C GLY A 136 -4.48 -13.56 20.69
N ILE A 137 -3.57 -12.65 20.32
CA ILE A 137 -2.34 -13.00 19.61
C ILE A 137 -1.30 -13.48 20.62
N ASP A 138 -0.61 -14.59 20.28
CA ASP A 138 0.54 -15.04 21.05
C ASP A 138 1.64 -13.94 21.04
N PRO A 139 2.12 -13.47 22.21
CA PRO A 139 3.13 -12.42 22.28
C PRO A 139 4.43 -12.75 21.52
N GLU A 140 4.83 -14.03 21.44
CA GLU A 140 6.02 -14.45 20.69
C GLU A 140 5.78 -14.39 19.19
N ASP A 141 4.57 -14.74 18.70
CA ASP A 141 4.20 -14.56 17.28
C ASP A 141 4.23 -13.08 16.90
N TRP A 142 3.72 -12.18 17.77
CA TRP A 142 3.74 -10.74 17.55
C TRP A 142 5.17 -10.19 17.53
N LYS A 143 5.99 -10.58 18.48
CA LYS A 143 7.40 -10.20 18.56
C LYS A 143 8.19 -10.68 17.35
N GLN A 144 7.92 -11.90 16.87
CA GLN A 144 8.53 -12.42 15.65
C GLN A 144 8.13 -11.60 14.42
N PHE A 145 6.84 -11.27 14.28
CA PHE A 145 6.36 -10.41 13.21
C PHE A 145 7.07 -9.04 13.23
N GLN A 146 7.10 -8.37 14.37
CA GLN A 146 7.78 -7.07 14.51
C GLN A 146 9.27 -7.15 14.21
N LYS A 147 9.94 -8.26 14.58
CA LYS A 147 11.36 -8.50 14.26
C LYS A 147 11.59 -8.51 12.76
N TYR A 148 10.72 -9.17 11.97
CA TYR A 148 10.88 -9.22 10.52
C TYR A 148 10.48 -7.90 9.84
N ILE A 149 9.49 -7.18 10.33
CA ILE A 149 9.22 -5.79 9.88
C ILE A 149 10.46 -4.92 10.03
N ARG A 150 11.09 -4.96 11.22
CA ARG A 150 12.32 -4.19 11.50
C ARG A 150 13.48 -4.64 10.61
N TYR A 151 13.69 -5.95 10.48
CA TYR A 151 14.75 -6.51 9.64
C TYR A 151 14.63 -6.05 8.18
N LEU A 152 13.44 -6.12 7.59
CA LEU A 152 13.18 -5.69 6.21
C LEU A 152 13.35 -4.17 6.06
N TRP A 153 12.90 -3.39 7.04
CA TRP A 153 13.12 -1.95 7.06
C TRP A 153 14.62 -1.59 7.10
N ASP A 154 15.39 -2.24 7.97
CA ASP A 154 16.84 -2.02 8.10
C ASP A 154 17.61 -2.55 6.89
N SER A 155 17.00 -3.48 6.14
CA SER A 155 17.49 -3.96 4.83
C SER A 155 17.11 -3.05 3.66
N ASN A 156 16.71 -1.81 3.93
CA ASN A 156 16.39 -0.79 2.92
C ASN A 156 15.12 -1.06 2.09
N ILE A 157 14.16 -1.79 2.64
CA ILE A 157 12.82 -1.97 2.05
C ILE A 157 11.88 -0.90 2.61
N MET A 158 11.19 -0.16 1.73
CA MET A 158 10.11 0.75 2.09
C MET A 158 8.84 -0.07 2.36
N ILE A 159 8.44 -0.17 3.62
CA ILE A 159 7.23 -0.91 4.01
C ILE A 159 6.06 0.06 4.10
N ILE A 160 5.01 -0.22 3.35
CA ILE A 160 3.77 0.57 3.28
C ILE A 160 2.64 -0.29 3.84
N ALA A 161 1.95 0.21 4.87
CA ALA A 161 0.85 -0.48 5.53
C ALA A 161 -0.43 0.36 5.51
N ALA A 162 -1.59 -0.29 5.36
CA ALA A 162 -2.89 0.35 5.48
C ALA A 162 -3.17 0.73 6.95
N ALA A 163 -3.78 1.89 7.15
CA ALA A 163 -4.12 2.38 8.49
C ALA A 163 -5.26 1.59 9.15
N GLY A 164 -6.14 0.97 8.34
CA GLY A 164 -7.36 0.30 8.80
C GLY A 164 -8.62 1.11 8.50
N ASN A 165 -9.79 0.51 8.71
CA ASN A 165 -11.11 1.05 8.30
C ASN A 165 -12.09 1.16 9.47
N LYS A 166 -11.58 1.31 10.71
CA LYS A 166 -12.37 1.42 11.96
C LYS A 166 -12.58 2.87 12.43
N GLY A 167 -12.24 3.87 11.59
CA GLY A 167 -12.52 5.28 11.88
C GLY A 167 -14.03 5.57 11.98
N PRO A 168 -14.41 6.79 12.33
CA PRO A 168 -13.61 8.00 12.42
C PRO A 168 -13.01 8.30 13.83
N ASN A 169 -13.20 7.44 14.81
CA ASN A 169 -12.71 7.67 16.15
C ASN A 169 -11.19 7.65 16.23
N PRO A 170 -10.56 8.42 17.14
CA PRO A 170 -9.14 8.31 17.44
C PRO A 170 -8.76 6.91 17.96
N MET A 171 -7.48 6.57 17.88
CA MET A 171 -6.92 5.29 18.39
C MET A 171 -7.56 4.04 17.74
N THR A 172 -7.79 4.12 16.44
CA THR A 172 -8.39 3.01 15.67
C THR A 172 -7.46 2.42 14.63
N LEU A 173 -6.17 2.78 14.66
CA LEU A 173 -5.18 2.27 13.72
C LEU A 173 -5.06 0.75 13.83
N SER A 174 -4.83 0.10 12.69
CA SER A 174 -4.46 -1.31 12.66
C SER A 174 -3.07 -1.49 13.30
N PRO A 175 -2.85 -2.48 14.17
CA PRO A 175 -1.55 -2.76 14.79
C PRO A 175 -0.39 -2.86 13.80
N ILE A 176 -0.63 -3.38 12.60
CA ILE A 176 0.39 -3.41 11.53
C ILE A 176 0.80 -2.00 11.11
N GLY A 177 -0.17 -1.08 10.97
CA GLY A 177 0.08 0.32 10.63
C GLY A 177 0.85 1.07 11.74
N GLU A 178 0.71 0.67 12.99
CA GLU A 178 1.40 1.24 14.14
C GLU A 178 2.85 0.75 14.28
N CYS A 179 3.24 -0.35 13.63
CA CYS A 179 4.60 -0.86 13.70
C CYS A 179 5.64 0.21 13.35
N GLY A 180 6.68 0.35 14.18
CA GLY A 180 7.88 1.09 13.84
C GLY A 180 8.58 0.45 12.64
N GLY A 181 8.96 1.23 11.63
CA GLY A 181 9.58 0.71 10.42
C GLY A 181 8.60 0.51 9.25
N CYS A 182 7.36 1.00 9.37
CA CYS A 182 6.46 1.12 8.21
C CYS A 182 5.88 2.53 8.07
N VAL A 183 5.45 2.85 6.85
CA VAL A 183 4.65 4.04 6.51
C VAL A 183 3.19 3.64 6.57
N CYS A 184 2.47 4.18 7.53
CA CYS A 184 1.03 3.97 7.71
C CYS A 184 0.25 4.91 6.82
N VAL A 185 -0.63 4.37 5.98
CA VAL A 185 -1.38 5.13 4.98
C VAL A 185 -2.86 5.14 5.33
N GLY A 186 -3.37 6.33 5.63
CA GLY A 186 -4.80 6.59 5.77
C GLY A 186 -5.47 6.91 4.43
N CYS A 187 -6.79 7.10 4.48
CA CYS A 187 -7.56 7.49 3.31
C CYS A 187 -8.04 8.94 3.40
N HIS A 188 -7.90 9.68 2.27
CA HIS A 188 -8.54 10.97 2.06
C HIS A 188 -8.76 11.21 0.56
N ASP A 189 -9.98 11.56 0.14
CA ASP A 189 -10.37 11.70 -1.26
C ASP A 189 -10.55 13.16 -1.72
N GLY A 190 -10.00 14.14 -0.96
CA GLY A 190 -10.25 15.55 -1.25
C GLY A 190 -11.75 15.86 -1.19
N ASP A 191 -12.24 16.59 -2.17
CA ASP A 191 -13.67 16.98 -2.30
C ASP A 191 -14.54 15.91 -2.97
N TYR A 192 -13.97 14.72 -3.27
CA TYR A 192 -14.75 13.67 -3.91
C TYR A 192 -15.85 13.13 -3.00
N LYS A 193 -17.06 13.09 -3.53
CA LYS A 193 -18.24 12.49 -2.88
C LYS A 193 -18.62 11.21 -3.61
N PRO A 194 -18.61 10.04 -2.95
CA PRO A 194 -19.06 8.80 -3.57
C PRO A 194 -20.56 8.87 -3.87
N LYS A 195 -20.98 8.19 -4.94
CA LYS A 195 -22.41 8.08 -5.28
C LYS A 195 -23.15 7.21 -4.27
N HIS A 196 -22.46 6.22 -3.71
CA HIS A 196 -22.98 5.28 -2.72
C HIS A 196 -21.88 4.96 -1.71
N GLY A 197 -22.26 4.56 -0.49
CA GLY A 197 -21.32 4.15 0.54
C GLY A 197 -20.79 5.31 1.39
N ARG A 198 -19.78 4.98 2.22
CA ARG A 198 -19.20 5.89 3.21
C ARG A 198 -18.10 6.75 2.61
N LEU A 199 -17.98 7.96 3.11
CA LEU A 199 -16.84 8.84 2.82
C LEU A 199 -15.56 8.31 3.49
N CYS A 200 -14.43 8.61 2.89
CA CYS A 200 -13.10 8.27 3.43
C CYS A 200 -12.93 8.71 4.90
N ASN A 201 -13.37 9.89 5.24
CA ASN A 201 -13.29 10.44 6.60
C ASN A 201 -14.20 9.74 7.62
N GLU A 202 -15.12 8.88 7.18
CA GLU A 202 -16.01 8.12 8.05
C GLU A 202 -15.46 6.71 8.37
N TYR A 203 -14.50 6.19 7.60
CA TYR A 203 -13.98 4.85 7.83
C TYR A 203 -12.46 4.80 8.04
N SER A 204 -11.69 5.74 7.48
CA SER A 204 -10.23 5.70 7.66
C SER A 204 -9.87 5.72 9.13
N SER A 205 -9.13 4.71 9.57
CA SER A 205 -8.60 4.64 10.93
C SER A 205 -7.69 5.83 11.24
N ARG A 206 -7.71 6.25 12.48
CA ARG A 206 -7.03 7.47 12.96
C ARG A 206 -6.10 7.17 14.11
N GLY A 207 -5.02 7.90 14.14
CA GLY A 207 -4.08 7.93 15.26
C GLY A 207 -4.60 8.73 16.45
N PRO A 208 -3.71 9.12 17.39
CA PRO A 208 -4.07 9.90 18.55
C PRO A 208 -4.74 11.22 18.19
N GLY A 209 -5.80 11.59 18.92
CA GLY A 209 -6.45 12.90 18.83
C GLY A 209 -5.59 14.01 19.46
N LYS A 210 -6.08 15.26 19.39
CA LYS A 210 -5.37 16.44 19.94
C LYS A 210 -5.08 16.35 21.45
N ASP A 211 -5.89 15.62 22.22
CA ASP A 211 -5.86 15.61 23.70
C ASP A 211 -5.03 14.46 24.31
N THR A 212 -4.15 13.83 23.54
CA THR A 212 -3.32 12.71 24.05
C THR A 212 -2.07 13.17 24.80
N SER A 213 -2.18 14.23 25.60
CA SER A 213 -1.13 14.66 26.56
C SER A 213 -0.77 13.60 27.62
N ALA A 214 -1.59 12.54 27.76
CA ALA A 214 -1.40 11.46 28.73
C ALA A 214 -0.52 10.31 28.22
N VAL A 215 -0.22 10.23 26.93
CA VAL A 215 0.61 9.15 26.35
C VAL A 215 2.01 9.70 26.12
N SER A 216 2.97 9.23 26.91
CA SER A 216 4.38 9.54 26.71
C SER A 216 4.83 9.05 25.32
N ASN A 217 5.01 10.00 24.41
CA ASN A 217 5.52 9.80 23.06
C ASN A 217 4.62 8.97 22.11
N PRO A 218 3.38 9.42 21.79
CA PRO A 218 2.53 8.73 20.85
C PRO A 218 3.18 8.70 19.47
N LEU A 219 3.24 7.53 18.85
CA LEU A 219 3.62 7.41 17.45
C LEU A 219 2.70 8.31 16.62
N LYS A 220 3.29 9.29 15.91
CA LYS A 220 2.52 10.21 15.04
C LYS A 220 2.10 9.46 13.78
N LYS A 221 0.94 8.83 13.81
CA LYS A 221 0.34 8.05 12.70
C LYS A 221 -1.10 8.55 12.43
N PRO A 222 -1.64 8.36 11.20
CA PRO A 222 -0.96 7.81 10.03
C PRO A 222 0.22 8.71 9.60
N ASP A 223 1.10 8.19 8.74
CA ASP A 223 2.21 9.00 8.19
C ASP A 223 1.73 9.95 7.09
N ILE A 224 0.82 9.46 6.22
CA ILE A 224 0.35 10.14 5.04
C ILE A 224 -1.05 9.62 4.67
N VAL A 225 -1.80 10.39 3.88
CA VAL A 225 -3.07 9.91 3.30
C VAL A 225 -3.03 9.93 1.77
N ALA A 226 -3.84 9.04 1.17
CA ALA A 226 -4.04 8.97 -0.27
C ALA A 226 -5.50 8.61 -0.58
N PRO A 227 -6.00 8.82 -1.82
CA PRO A 227 -7.36 8.43 -2.19
C PRO A 227 -7.61 6.94 -1.97
N GLY A 228 -8.82 6.59 -1.53
CA GLY A 228 -9.14 5.18 -1.25
C GLY A 228 -10.62 4.83 -1.46
N THR A 229 -11.50 5.77 -1.83
CA THR A 229 -12.91 5.50 -2.07
C THR A 229 -13.19 5.34 -3.57
N ASP A 230 -14.01 4.34 -3.92
CA ASP A 230 -14.41 4.03 -5.30
C ASP A 230 -13.22 3.87 -6.26
N ILE A 231 -12.20 3.16 -5.81
CA ILE A 231 -11.01 2.90 -6.60
C ILE A 231 -11.27 1.76 -7.58
N VAL A 232 -11.29 2.07 -8.87
CA VAL A 232 -11.48 1.08 -9.93
C VAL A 232 -10.12 0.46 -10.30
N SER A 233 -9.99 -0.87 -10.16
CA SER A 233 -8.77 -1.62 -10.47
C SER A 233 -9.07 -3.04 -10.93
N CYS A 234 -8.02 -3.82 -11.19
CA CYS A 234 -8.08 -5.18 -11.71
C CYS A 234 -8.97 -6.10 -10.87
N SER A 235 -9.79 -6.90 -11.53
CA SER A 235 -10.62 -7.95 -10.93
C SER A 235 -9.98 -9.32 -11.09
N SER A 236 -10.10 -10.21 -10.09
CA SER A 236 -9.71 -11.61 -10.24
C SER A 236 -10.62 -12.36 -11.21
N HIS A 237 -11.85 -11.88 -11.42
CA HIS A 237 -12.81 -12.39 -12.40
C HIS A 237 -12.71 -11.67 -13.76
N PHE A 238 -11.49 -11.32 -14.18
CA PHE A 238 -11.21 -10.45 -15.34
C PHE A 238 -11.79 -10.93 -16.68
N ARG A 239 -12.12 -12.21 -16.81
CA ARG A 239 -12.73 -12.76 -18.06
C ARG A 239 -14.15 -12.26 -18.28
N THR A 240 -14.89 -12.03 -17.21
CA THR A 240 -16.27 -11.54 -17.24
C THR A 240 -16.38 -10.07 -16.84
N THR A 241 -15.60 -9.67 -15.84
CA THR A 241 -15.59 -8.32 -15.27
C THR A 241 -14.14 -7.90 -15.02
N PRO A 242 -13.48 -7.26 -16.01
CA PRO A 242 -12.04 -6.99 -15.91
C PRO A 242 -11.68 -5.98 -14.81
N TYR A 243 -12.60 -5.13 -14.41
CA TYR A 243 -12.37 -4.14 -13.36
C TYR A 243 -13.50 -4.11 -12.36
N ILE A 244 -13.17 -3.84 -11.12
CA ILE A 244 -14.12 -3.69 -10.01
C ILE A 244 -13.74 -2.47 -9.17
N SER A 245 -14.73 -1.83 -8.55
CA SER A 245 -14.53 -0.72 -7.61
C SER A 245 -14.48 -1.25 -6.18
N LYS A 246 -13.47 -0.81 -5.41
CA LYS A 246 -13.37 -1.09 -3.98
C LYS A 246 -13.01 0.20 -3.23
N SER A 247 -13.37 0.24 -1.93
CA SER A 247 -13.05 1.36 -1.02
C SER A 247 -12.34 0.83 0.22
N GLY A 248 -11.40 1.62 0.76
CA GLY A 248 -10.66 1.30 1.97
C GLY A 248 -9.24 1.86 1.95
N THR A 249 -8.60 1.94 3.09
CA THR A 249 -7.17 2.28 3.22
C THR A 249 -6.27 1.25 2.53
N SER A 250 -6.77 0.03 2.33
CA SER A 250 -6.14 -1.02 1.50
C SER A 250 -5.96 -0.61 0.03
N MET A 251 -6.75 0.38 -0.46
CA MET A 251 -6.61 0.95 -1.80
C MET A 251 -5.65 2.15 -1.79
N SER A 252 -5.57 2.88 -0.67
CA SER A 252 -4.64 4.00 -0.50
C SER A 252 -3.19 3.56 -0.40
N ALA A 253 -2.90 2.47 0.30
CA ALA A 253 -1.55 1.94 0.49
C ALA A 253 -0.83 1.62 -0.84
N PRO A 254 -1.40 0.88 -1.80
CA PRO A 254 -0.73 0.60 -3.08
C PRO A 254 -0.55 1.85 -3.97
N ILE A 255 -1.34 2.92 -3.77
CA ILE A 255 -1.12 4.22 -4.44
C ILE A 255 0.19 4.82 -3.94
N VAL A 256 0.43 4.82 -2.62
CA VAL A 256 1.67 5.30 -2.01
C VAL A 256 2.85 4.40 -2.42
N SER A 257 2.66 3.08 -2.44
CA SER A 257 3.67 2.13 -2.93
C SER A 257 4.09 2.42 -4.38
N GLY A 258 3.12 2.70 -5.25
CA GLY A 258 3.37 3.10 -6.63
C GLY A 258 4.13 4.43 -6.73
N ALA A 259 3.78 5.43 -5.91
CA ALA A 259 4.50 6.71 -5.85
C ALA A 259 5.97 6.51 -5.42
N CYS A 260 6.20 5.65 -4.44
CA CYS A 260 7.57 5.25 -4.04
C CYS A 260 8.33 4.58 -5.19
N ALA A 261 7.67 3.74 -6.00
CA ALA A 261 8.30 3.10 -7.16
C ALA A 261 8.71 4.13 -8.23
N LEU A 262 7.88 5.14 -8.51
CA LEU A 262 8.24 6.23 -9.42
C LEU A 262 9.44 7.04 -8.91
N CYS A 263 9.46 7.33 -7.60
CA CYS A 263 10.53 8.08 -6.96
C CYS A 263 11.86 7.30 -6.99
N LEU A 264 11.83 6.00 -6.69
CA LEU A 264 13.01 5.13 -6.75
C LEU A 264 13.52 4.91 -8.18
N GLN A 265 12.66 4.94 -9.20
CA GLN A 265 13.11 4.95 -10.59
C GLN A 265 13.88 6.23 -10.92
N LYS A 266 13.45 7.38 -10.40
CA LYS A 266 14.13 8.66 -10.59
C LYS A 266 15.42 8.75 -9.78
N TYR A 267 15.41 8.26 -8.55
CA TYR A 267 16.49 8.34 -7.57
C TYR A 267 16.79 6.96 -6.97
N PRO A 268 17.43 6.06 -7.73
CA PRO A 268 17.63 4.66 -7.32
C PRO A 268 18.52 4.48 -6.09
N GLN A 269 19.36 5.48 -5.79
CA GLN A 269 20.27 5.48 -4.63
C GLN A 269 19.60 5.81 -3.30
N LEU A 270 18.35 6.33 -3.31
CA LEU A 270 17.65 6.70 -2.08
C LEU A 270 17.54 5.50 -1.13
N THR A 271 17.86 5.73 0.12
CA THR A 271 17.48 4.81 1.19
C THR A 271 15.97 4.92 1.49
N ASN A 272 15.41 3.89 2.11
CA ASN A 272 14.00 3.93 2.54
C ASN A 272 13.73 5.09 3.53
N ARG A 273 14.72 5.46 4.37
CA ARG A 273 14.60 6.59 5.32
C ARG A 273 14.56 7.94 4.59
N GLU A 274 15.36 8.11 3.56
CA GLU A 274 15.36 9.31 2.72
C GLU A 274 14.08 9.38 1.88
N LEU A 275 13.67 8.27 1.28
CA LEU A 275 12.42 8.18 0.54
C LEU A 275 11.22 8.51 1.42
N ARG A 276 11.18 8.02 2.68
CA ARG A 276 10.13 8.38 3.65
C ARG A 276 10.14 9.89 3.94
N ARG A 277 11.31 10.49 4.16
CA ARG A 277 11.41 11.94 4.38
C ARG A 277 10.87 12.73 3.19
N LEU A 278 11.28 12.40 1.96
CA LEU A 278 10.81 13.04 0.74
C LEU A 278 9.30 12.86 0.57
N LEU A 279 8.78 11.66 0.79
CA LEU A 279 7.35 11.35 0.70
C LEU A 279 6.53 12.25 1.63
N LEU A 280 6.95 12.39 2.88
CA LEU A 280 6.22 13.17 3.88
C LEU A 280 6.39 14.68 3.66
N SER A 281 7.57 15.17 3.30
CA SER A 281 7.82 16.59 3.06
C SER A 281 7.16 17.11 1.77
N SER A 282 6.82 16.23 0.84
CA SER A 282 6.11 16.58 -0.41
C SER A 282 4.60 16.49 -0.30
N ALA A 283 4.07 16.01 0.82
CA ALA A 283 2.63 15.88 1.02
C ALA A 283 1.95 17.25 1.11
N MET A 284 0.72 17.33 0.60
CA MET A 284 -0.09 18.55 0.67
C MET A 284 -0.84 18.59 2.01
N ASP A 285 -0.56 19.58 2.82
CA ASP A 285 -1.31 19.82 4.05
C ASP A 285 -2.80 20.09 3.74
N LEU A 286 -3.68 19.40 4.44
CA LEU A 286 -5.14 19.52 4.32
C LEU A 286 -5.74 20.37 5.45
N GLY A 287 -4.91 20.94 6.33
CA GLY A 287 -5.35 21.72 7.48
C GLY A 287 -6.05 20.91 8.57
N GLN A 288 -5.85 19.56 8.58
CA GLN A 288 -6.45 18.69 9.55
C GLN A 288 -5.44 18.26 10.65
N SER A 289 -5.93 17.64 11.71
CA SER A 289 -5.04 17.13 12.76
C SER A 289 -4.17 15.99 12.23
N TRP A 290 -3.00 15.79 12.83
CA TRP A 290 -2.07 14.73 12.41
C TRP A 290 -2.73 13.34 12.42
N GLY A 291 -3.49 13.01 13.45
CA GLY A 291 -4.16 11.72 13.55
C GLY A 291 -5.14 11.42 12.42
N VAL A 292 -5.54 12.42 11.64
CA VAL A 292 -6.41 12.29 10.46
C VAL A 292 -5.61 12.22 9.18
N GLN A 293 -4.69 13.18 8.96
CA GLN A 293 -4.02 13.35 7.66
C GLN A 293 -2.54 12.95 7.65
N GLY A 294 -1.91 12.71 8.80
CA GLY A 294 -0.46 12.59 8.87
C GLY A 294 0.23 13.86 8.39
N ALA A 295 1.21 13.71 7.50
CA ALA A 295 1.87 14.84 6.82
C ALA A 295 0.97 15.51 5.76
N GLY A 296 -0.15 14.88 5.38
CA GLY A 296 -1.08 15.40 4.39
C GLY A 296 -1.38 14.42 3.26
N MET A 297 -1.97 14.95 2.15
CA MET A 297 -2.30 14.19 0.95
C MET A 297 -1.07 13.94 0.09
N LEU A 298 -0.90 12.72 -0.38
CA LEU A 298 0.13 12.36 -1.36
C LEU A 298 0.09 13.27 -2.60
N ARG A 299 1.25 13.83 -2.97
CA ARG A 299 1.46 14.59 -4.21
C ARG A 299 2.70 14.06 -4.93
N ILE A 300 2.48 13.32 -6.03
CA ILE A 300 3.57 12.71 -6.81
C ILE A 300 4.34 13.76 -7.61
N ASP A 301 3.67 14.77 -8.12
CA ASP A 301 4.30 15.89 -8.80
C ASP A 301 5.29 16.62 -7.87
N SER A 302 4.89 16.92 -6.64
CA SER A 302 5.77 17.53 -5.63
C SER A 302 6.90 16.57 -5.20
N LEU A 303 6.60 15.28 -4.99
CA LEU A 303 7.59 14.26 -4.64
C LEU A 303 8.71 14.16 -5.69
N LEU A 304 8.36 14.20 -6.97
CA LEU A 304 9.33 14.10 -8.06
C LEU A 304 9.93 15.45 -8.47
N ALA A 305 9.34 16.59 -8.06
CA ALA A 305 9.92 17.91 -8.31
C ALA A 305 11.05 18.27 -7.33
N GLN A 306 11.09 17.67 -6.14
CA GLN A 306 12.16 17.92 -5.18
C GLN A 306 13.50 17.46 -5.76
N GLY A 307 14.45 18.39 -5.86
CA GLY A 307 15.85 18.05 -6.15
C GLY A 307 16.43 17.26 -4.98
N TYR A 308 17.14 16.17 -5.28
CA TYR A 308 17.93 15.47 -4.29
C TYR A 308 19.28 16.19 -4.20
N PHE A 309 19.51 16.90 -3.11
CA PHE A 309 20.78 17.57 -2.79
C PHE A 309 21.46 16.87 -1.64
#